data_f5da3debec8cd97689218df667c465be
#
_entry.id   f5da3debec8cd97689218df667c465be
#
_cell.length_a   1.000
_cell.length_b   1.000
_cell.length_c   1.000
_cell.angle_alpha   90.00
_cell.angle_beta   90.00
_cell.angle_gamma   90.00
#
_symmetry.space_group_name_H-M   'P 1'
#
loop_
_entity.id
_entity.type
_entity.pdbx_description
1 polymer ?
#
loop_
_entity_poly.entity_id
_entity_poly.type
_entity_poly.pdbx_seq_one_letter_code
_entity_poly.pdbx_strand_id
1 'polypeptide(L)'
;MYDYFHRELLKRSFAMADETRVQVLKEEGRRAQTQSFMWLFRSGEGGLAEIILYGYSPTRSGSHAKEFLEGYSGYLETDGYQGYNSLPGIRRCSCWAHIRRYFIDAVPKGKQYDYSQPAVQGVQYCNRLFAMEDSINKKYPGNYEKRKQLRLEKEKPVLEAFWSWLDQQKPVRNTRLDKAVNYVLNRRDIAETYLEDGRCSFTNNLSENAIRPFEIGRAHV
;
A
#
# COMPACT_ATOMS: atom_id res chain seq x y z
N MET A 1 21.32 -18.59 4.95
CA MET A 1 21.04 -17.25 5.50
C MET A 1 19.71 -16.72 4.98
N TYR A 2 19.48 -16.67 3.66
CA TYR A 2 18.21 -16.19 3.06
C TYR A 2 17.00 -16.97 3.63
N ASP A 3 17.01 -18.30 3.61
CA ASP A 3 15.91 -19.14 4.11
C ASP A 3 15.64 -18.95 5.62
N TYR A 4 16.67 -18.62 6.39
CA TYR A 4 16.48 -18.27 7.80
C TYR A 4 15.68 -16.97 7.93
N PHE A 5 16.09 -15.91 7.23
CA PHE A 5 15.36 -14.64 7.28
C PHE A 5 13.96 -14.74 6.68
N HIS A 6 13.78 -15.58 5.64
CA HIS A 6 12.45 -15.85 5.09
C HIS A 6 11.52 -16.47 6.15
N ARG A 7 11.97 -17.53 6.83
CA ARG A 7 11.20 -18.13 7.93
C ARG A 7 10.92 -17.14 9.06
N GLU A 8 11.86 -16.27 9.40
CA GLU A 8 11.64 -15.24 10.42
C GLU A 8 10.67 -14.16 9.96
N LEU A 9 10.64 -13.81 8.67
CA LEU A 9 9.65 -12.91 8.09
C LEU A 9 8.24 -13.50 8.18
N LEU A 10 8.06 -14.78 7.85
CA LEU A 10 6.76 -15.45 7.88
C LEU A 10 6.16 -15.55 9.31
N LYS A 11 6.96 -15.40 10.36
CA LYS A 11 6.49 -15.34 11.75
C LYS A 11 6.00 -13.96 12.17
N ARG A 12 6.20 -12.92 11.35
CA ARG A 12 5.77 -11.56 11.69
C ARG A 12 4.26 -11.43 11.59
N SER A 13 3.67 -10.66 12.49
CA SER A 13 2.24 -10.35 12.45
C SER A 13 1.88 -9.32 11.39
N PHE A 14 2.85 -8.53 10.93
CA PHE A 14 2.69 -7.53 9.89
C PHE A 14 3.89 -7.55 8.94
N ALA A 15 3.60 -7.63 7.66
CA ALA A 15 4.55 -7.58 6.57
C ALA A 15 4.10 -6.57 5.50
N MET A 16 5.01 -6.22 4.63
CA MET A 16 4.76 -5.34 3.50
C MET A 16 5.36 -5.96 2.24
N ALA A 17 4.71 -5.77 1.11
CA ALA A 17 5.21 -6.22 -0.18
C ALA A 17 5.05 -5.15 -1.25
N ASP A 18 5.95 -5.18 -2.21
CA ASP A 18 5.96 -4.32 -3.38
C ASP A 18 6.68 -5.01 -4.54
N GLU A 19 6.45 -4.59 -5.77
CA GLU A 19 7.20 -5.09 -6.92
C GLU A 19 7.46 -3.98 -7.93
N THR A 20 8.64 -4.04 -8.53
CA THR A 20 9.02 -3.11 -9.60
C THR A 20 9.57 -3.83 -10.82
N ARG A 21 9.44 -3.18 -11.97
CA ARG A 21 9.98 -3.69 -13.24
C ARG A 21 11.49 -3.56 -13.26
N VAL A 22 12.16 -4.62 -13.69
CA VAL A 22 13.60 -4.63 -13.96
C VAL A 22 13.86 -5.13 -15.36
N GLN A 23 14.95 -4.70 -15.97
CA GLN A 23 15.41 -5.18 -17.26
C GLN A 23 16.63 -6.06 -17.04
N VAL A 24 16.58 -7.30 -17.55
CA VAL A 24 17.71 -8.23 -17.52
C VAL A 24 18.20 -8.42 -18.94
N LEU A 25 19.37 -7.88 -19.27
CA LEU A 25 19.89 -7.84 -20.63
C LEU A 25 20.29 -9.23 -21.18
N LYS A 26 20.73 -10.14 -20.30
CA LYS A 26 21.21 -11.48 -20.65
C LYS A 26 20.41 -12.55 -19.89
N GLU A 27 19.11 -12.59 -20.13
CA GLU A 27 18.24 -13.63 -19.58
C GLU A 27 18.05 -14.73 -20.62
N GLU A 28 18.35 -15.96 -20.24
CA GLU A 28 18.26 -17.10 -21.17
C GLU A 28 16.82 -17.28 -21.69
N GLY A 29 16.70 -17.48 -23.02
CA GLY A 29 15.40 -17.66 -23.68
C GLY A 29 14.53 -16.41 -23.77
N ARG A 30 15.01 -15.22 -23.35
CA ARG A 30 14.24 -13.97 -23.39
C ARG A 30 14.97 -12.85 -24.13
N ARG A 31 14.19 -11.98 -24.78
CA ARG A 31 14.76 -10.79 -25.44
C ARG A 31 15.19 -9.76 -24.40
N ALA A 32 16.27 -9.04 -24.65
CA ALA A 32 16.81 -8.02 -23.74
C ALA A 32 15.80 -6.91 -23.36
N GLN A 33 14.80 -6.64 -24.22
CA GLN A 33 13.75 -5.64 -23.97
C GLN A 33 12.60 -6.17 -23.08
N THR A 34 12.57 -7.49 -22.80
CA THR A 34 11.52 -8.08 -21.99
C THR A 34 11.67 -7.63 -20.53
N GLN A 35 10.56 -7.15 -19.97
CA GLN A 35 10.54 -6.72 -18.58
C GLN A 35 10.33 -7.90 -17.65
N SER A 36 11.19 -8.00 -16.67
CA SER A 36 11.08 -8.88 -15.51
C SER A 36 10.75 -8.06 -14.28
N PHE A 37 10.62 -8.68 -13.12
CA PHE A 37 10.18 -8.01 -11.90
C PHE A 37 11.09 -8.35 -10.73
N MET A 38 11.40 -7.32 -9.95
CA MET A 38 11.96 -7.47 -8.62
C MET A 38 10.80 -7.33 -7.63
N TRP A 39 10.63 -8.34 -6.81
CA TRP A 39 9.69 -8.37 -5.70
C TRP A 39 10.43 -8.07 -4.41
N LEU A 40 9.78 -7.34 -3.55
CA LEU A 40 10.26 -7.03 -2.21
C LEU A 40 9.24 -7.52 -1.19
N PHE A 41 9.74 -8.21 -0.17
CA PHE A 41 8.98 -8.57 1.01
C PHE A 41 9.74 -8.11 2.24
N ARG A 42 9.09 -7.40 3.12
CA ARG A 42 9.75 -6.88 4.32
C ARG A 42 8.88 -6.99 5.55
N SER A 43 9.52 -7.04 6.72
CA SER A 43 8.84 -6.82 7.99
C SER A 43 8.40 -5.36 8.09
N GLY A 44 7.26 -5.13 8.71
CA GLY A 44 6.86 -3.80 9.16
C GLY A 44 7.57 -3.39 10.43
N GLU A 45 7.20 -2.22 10.94
CA GLU A 45 7.61 -1.76 12.25
C GLU A 45 7.07 -2.70 13.34
N GLY A 46 7.86 -3.08 14.30
CA GLY A 46 7.41 -4.04 15.34
C GLY A 46 8.38 -4.21 16.49
N GLY A 47 9.40 -3.35 16.60
CA GLY A 47 10.41 -3.41 17.65
C GLY A 47 11.42 -4.57 17.52
N LEU A 48 11.30 -5.38 16.47
CA LEU A 48 12.23 -6.45 16.11
C LEU A 48 13.12 -5.99 14.96
N ALA A 49 14.26 -6.67 14.78
CA ALA A 49 15.16 -6.40 13.66
C ALA A 49 14.42 -6.43 12.32
N GLU A 50 14.69 -5.44 11.49
CA GLU A 50 14.13 -5.32 10.16
C GLU A 50 14.61 -6.46 9.27
N ILE A 51 13.70 -7.03 8.51
CA ILE A 51 14.00 -8.04 7.48
C ILE A 51 13.50 -7.48 6.15
N ILE A 52 14.39 -7.44 5.16
CA ILE A 52 14.06 -7.05 3.79
C ILE A 52 14.60 -8.14 2.87
N LEU A 53 13.71 -8.76 2.09
CA LEU A 53 14.05 -9.81 1.15
C LEU A 53 13.62 -9.42 -0.25
N TYR A 54 14.46 -9.71 -1.21
CA TYR A 54 14.19 -9.49 -2.61
C TYR A 54 14.06 -10.82 -3.35
N GLY A 55 13.09 -10.90 -4.25
CA GLY A 55 12.86 -12.06 -5.11
C GLY A 55 12.76 -11.61 -6.57
N TYR A 56 13.54 -12.26 -7.44
CA TYR A 56 13.42 -12.05 -8.87
C TYR A 56 12.31 -12.94 -9.45
N SER A 57 11.53 -12.37 -10.37
CA SER A 57 10.59 -13.16 -11.18
C SER A 57 10.56 -12.66 -12.62
N PRO A 58 10.54 -13.57 -13.62
CA PRO A 58 10.42 -13.17 -15.01
C PRO A 58 9.06 -12.56 -15.35
N THR A 59 8.07 -12.71 -14.50
CA THR A 59 6.70 -12.22 -14.72
C THR A 59 6.17 -11.48 -13.49
N ARG A 60 5.12 -10.65 -13.68
CA ARG A 60 4.37 -10.04 -12.59
C ARG A 60 3.24 -10.96 -12.10
N SER A 61 3.43 -12.28 -12.13
CA SER A 61 2.38 -13.19 -11.66
C SER A 61 2.23 -13.15 -10.14
N GLY A 62 0.99 -13.08 -9.65
CA GLY A 62 0.69 -13.21 -8.22
C GLY A 62 1.07 -14.57 -7.62
N SER A 63 1.38 -15.57 -8.47
CA SER A 63 1.91 -16.86 -8.02
C SER A 63 3.23 -16.72 -7.26
N HIS A 64 4.08 -15.75 -7.64
CA HIS A 64 5.33 -15.48 -6.93
C HIS A 64 5.08 -15.01 -5.49
N ALA A 65 4.14 -14.07 -5.32
CA ALA A 65 3.76 -13.63 -3.97
C ALA A 65 3.12 -14.75 -3.15
N LYS A 66 2.29 -15.59 -3.79
CA LYS A 66 1.64 -16.73 -3.14
C LYS A 66 2.68 -17.76 -2.66
N GLU A 67 3.65 -18.09 -3.49
CA GLU A 67 4.74 -19.02 -3.17
C GLU A 67 5.62 -18.45 -2.04
N PHE A 68 6.03 -17.19 -2.15
CA PHE A 68 6.87 -16.55 -1.13
C PHE A 68 6.17 -16.47 0.22
N LEU A 69 4.87 -16.17 0.25
CA LEU A 69 4.09 -16.00 1.47
C LEU A 69 3.37 -17.28 1.91
N GLU A 70 3.76 -18.44 1.39
CA GLU A 70 3.21 -19.72 1.83
C GLU A 70 3.43 -19.93 3.33
N GLY A 71 2.35 -20.21 4.06
CA GLY A 71 2.37 -20.36 5.52
C GLY A 71 2.36 -19.04 6.31
N TYR A 72 2.40 -17.88 5.65
CA TYR A 72 2.21 -16.60 6.32
C TYR A 72 0.74 -16.41 6.73
N SER A 73 0.53 -15.98 7.97
CA SER A 73 -0.80 -15.61 8.48
C SER A 73 -0.67 -14.31 9.29
N GLY A 74 -1.06 -13.21 8.69
CA GLY A 74 -0.92 -11.90 9.32
C GLY A 74 -1.46 -10.80 8.43
N TYR A 75 -1.10 -9.56 8.75
CA TYR A 75 -1.45 -8.40 7.95
C TYR A 75 -0.40 -8.14 6.89
N LEU A 76 -0.82 -7.87 5.66
CA LEU A 76 0.06 -7.55 4.54
C LEU A 76 -0.33 -6.21 3.92
N GLU A 77 0.54 -5.22 4.05
CA GLU A 77 0.41 -3.94 3.34
C GLU A 77 0.93 -4.08 1.91
N THR A 78 0.11 -3.67 0.94
CA THR A 78 0.48 -3.67 -0.48
C THR A 78 -0.10 -2.46 -1.19
N ASP A 79 0.39 -2.22 -2.41
CA ASP A 79 -0.30 -1.37 -3.36
C ASP A 79 -1.63 -2.00 -3.85
N GLY A 80 -2.21 -1.42 -4.88
CA GLY A 80 -3.45 -1.90 -5.48
C GLY A 80 -3.31 -3.05 -6.48
N TYR A 81 -2.15 -3.71 -6.58
CA TYR A 81 -1.97 -4.78 -7.56
C TYR A 81 -2.82 -6.03 -7.24
N GLN A 82 -3.51 -6.53 -8.28
CA GLN A 82 -4.45 -7.65 -8.13
C GLN A 82 -3.78 -9.00 -7.79
N GLY A 83 -2.47 -9.13 -8.06
CA GLY A 83 -1.71 -10.33 -7.75
C GLY A 83 -1.70 -10.70 -6.26
N TYR A 84 -2.03 -9.76 -5.39
CA TYR A 84 -2.15 -9.99 -3.95
C TYR A 84 -3.58 -10.36 -3.49
N ASN A 85 -4.59 -10.41 -4.38
CA ASN A 85 -5.99 -10.53 -3.97
C ASN A 85 -6.38 -11.91 -3.39
N SER A 86 -5.64 -12.97 -3.72
CA SER A 86 -6.03 -14.34 -3.39
C SER A 86 -4.97 -15.05 -2.55
N LEU A 87 -4.48 -14.37 -1.51
CA LEU A 87 -3.50 -14.93 -0.58
C LEU A 87 -4.25 -15.53 0.63
N PRO A 88 -4.27 -16.86 0.80
CA PRO A 88 -5.04 -17.49 1.86
C PRO A 88 -4.46 -17.16 3.25
N GLY A 89 -5.33 -16.90 4.21
CA GLY A 89 -4.93 -16.60 5.60
C GLY A 89 -4.36 -15.20 5.83
N ILE A 90 -4.24 -14.37 4.79
CA ILE A 90 -3.64 -13.03 4.87
C ILE A 90 -4.71 -11.95 4.90
N ARG A 91 -4.62 -11.05 5.89
CA ARG A 91 -5.43 -9.82 5.98
C ARG A 91 -4.70 -8.68 5.27
N ARG A 92 -5.18 -8.28 4.11
CA ARG A 92 -4.56 -7.19 3.34
C ARG A 92 -4.88 -5.82 3.95
N CYS A 93 -3.88 -4.94 3.91
CA CYS A 93 -4.02 -3.51 4.15
C CYS A 93 -3.79 -2.75 2.83
N SER A 94 -4.50 -1.65 2.63
CA SER A 94 -4.37 -0.81 1.45
C SER A 94 -3.59 0.46 1.75
N CYS A 95 -2.66 0.80 0.88
CA CYS A 95 -1.87 2.02 0.98
C CYS A 95 -2.73 3.28 0.77
N TRP A 96 -2.92 4.10 1.81
CA TRP A 96 -3.65 5.36 1.74
C TRP A 96 -2.93 6.45 0.93
N ALA A 97 -1.60 6.34 0.75
CA ALA A 97 -0.87 7.23 -0.15
C ALA A 97 -1.33 7.08 -1.60
N HIS A 98 -1.63 5.85 -2.05
CA HIS A 98 -2.19 5.59 -3.37
C HIS A 98 -3.62 6.14 -3.49
N ILE A 99 -4.47 5.91 -2.48
CA ILE A 99 -5.84 6.48 -2.45
C ILE A 99 -5.77 8.00 -2.61
N ARG A 100 -4.93 8.66 -1.81
CA ARG A 100 -4.73 10.12 -1.88
C ARG A 100 -4.23 10.57 -3.24
N ARG A 101 -3.28 9.86 -3.84
CA ARG A 101 -2.69 10.18 -5.17
C ARG A 101 -3.77 10.18 -6.25
N TYR A 102 -4.67 9.20 -6.26
CA TYR A 102 -5.78 9.15 -7.23
C TYR A 102 -6.69 10.40 -7.15
N PHE A 103 -7.00 10.88 -5.95
CA PHE A 103 -7.76 12.12 -5.79
C PHE A 103 -6.96 13.35 -6.21
N ILE A 104 -5.66 13.43 -5.88
CA ILE A 104 -4.78 14.53 -6.32
C ILE A 104 -4.74 14.60 -7.86
N ASP A 105 -4.56 13.47 -8.53
CA ASP A 105 -4.52 13.39 -10.00
C ASP A 105 -5.88 13.76 -10.64
N ALA A 106 -6.97 13.64 -9.89
CA ALA A 106 -8.30 14.01 -10.33
C ALA A 106 -8.63 15.49 -10.13
N VAL A 107 -7.83 16.24 -9.37
CA VAL A 107 -8.03 17.69 -9.18
C VAL A 107 -7.81 18.42 -10.50
N PRO A 108 -8.77 19.22 -10.98
CA PRO A 108 -8.59 20.01 -12.19
C PRO A 108 -7.44 21.03 -12.04
N LYS A 109 -6.70 21.25 -13.11
CA LYS A 109 -5.57 22.18 -13.11
C LYS A 109 -6.01 23.58 -12.63
N GLY A 110 -5.27 24.12 -11.65
CA GLY A 110 -5.55 25.42 -11.04
C GLY A 110 -6.70 25.44 -10.03
N LYS A 111 -7.29 24.26 -9.70
CA LYS A 111 -8.42 24.13 -8.77
C LYS A 111 -8.08 23.47 -7.43
N GLN A 112 -6.80 23.41 -7.06
CA GLN A 112 -6.33 22.73 -5.84
C GLN A 112 -6.88 23.32 -4.53
N TYR A 113 -7.42 24.55 -4.55
CA TYR A 113 -8.04 25.21 -3.40
C TYR A 113 -9.55 25.41 -3.57
N ASP A 114 -10.15 24.86 -4.62
CA ASP A 114 -11.58 24.94 -4.86
C ASP A 114 -12.29 23.78 -4.14
N TYR A 115 -12.72 24.02 -2.92
CA TYR A 115 -13.37 23.02 -2.05
C TYR A 115 -14.75 22.57 -2.54
N SER A 116 -15.30 23.20 -3.56
CA SER A 116 -16.52 22.70 -4.22
C SER A 116 -16.21 21.48 -5.12
N GLN A 117 -14.94 21.27 -5.50
CA GLN A 117 -14.53 20.15 -6.34
C GLN A 117 -14.51 18.84 -5.55
N PRO A 118 -15.22 17.80 -5.99
CA PRO A 118 -15.22 16.51 -5.29
C PRO A 118 -13.81 15.90 -5.13
N ALA A 119 -12.94 16.05 -6.13
CA ALA A 119 -11.56 15.58 -6.03
C ALA A 119 -10.79 16.26 -4.88
N VAL A 120 -10.98 17.57 -4.68
CA VAL A 120 -10.36 18.32 -3.58
C VAL A 120 -10.93 17.88 -2.24
N GLN A 121 -12.23 17.61 -2.14
CA GLN A 121 -12.85 17.05 -0.93
C GLN A 121 -12.26 15.68 -0.58
N GLY A 122 -12.08 14.80 -1.58
CA GLY A 122 -11.41 13.50 -1.38
C GLY A 122 -9.98 13.65 -0.86
N VAL A 123 -9.20 14.60 -1.41
CA VAL A 123 -7.85 14.94 -0.91
C VAL A 123 -7.90 15.41 0.54
N GLN A 124 -8.91 16.21 0.92
CA GLN A 124 -9.04 16.71 2.29
C GLN A 124 -9.31 15.60 3.30
N TYR A 125 -10.20 14.64 2.99
CA TYR A 125 -10.42 13.48 3.84
C TYR A 125 -9.11 12.71 4.05
N CYS A 126 -8.38 12.43 2.97
CA CYS A 126 -7.07 11.77 3.07
C CYS A 126 -6.09 12.59 3.93
N ASN A 127 -5.95 13.88 3.67
CA ASN A 127 -5.03 14.75 4.43
C ASN A 127 -5.34 14.76 5.93
N ARG A 128 -6.64 14.75 6.29
CA ARG A 128 -7.07 14.68 7.68
C ARG A 128 -6.63 13.39 8.35
N LEU A 129 -6.81 12.24 7.68
CA LEU A 129 -6.36 10.94 8.18
C LEU A 129 -4.83 10.89 8.31
N PHE A 130 -4.08 11.38 7.31
CA PHE A 130 -2.62 11.47 7.37
C PHE A 130 -2.14 12.31 8.55
N ALA A 131 -2.76 13.46 8.80
CA ALA A 131 -2.40 14.33 9.92
C ALA A 131 -2.65 13.66 11.29
N MET A 132 -3.75 12.89 11.40
CA MET A 132 -4.06 12.12 12.61
C MET A 132 -3.05 11.01 12.83
N GLU A 133 -2.76 10.19 11.80
CA GLU A 133 -1.75 9.13 11.85
C GLU A 133 -0.37 9.67 12.24
N ASP A 134 0.09 10.75 11.61
CA ASP A 134 1.36 11.40 11.93
C ASP A 134 1.41 11.84 13.39
N SER A 135 0.34 12.46 13.88
CA SER A 135 0.23 12.88 15.30
C SER A 135 0.25 11.69 16.27
N ILE A 136 -0.48 10.61 15.95
CA ILE A 136 -0.54 9.40 16.77
C ILE A 136 0.84 8.74 16.82
N ASN A 137 1.49 8.57 15.67
CA ASN A 137 2.79 7.92 15.56
C ASN A 137 3.89 8.69 16.28
N LYS A 138 3.91 10.02 16.18
CA LYS A 138 4.86 10.88 16.90
C LYS A 138 4.67 10.84 18.41
N LYS A 139 3.42 10.80 18.87
CA LYS A 139 3.12 10.85 20.29
C LYS A 139 3.27 9.50 20.99
N TYR A 140 3.04 8.41 20.30
CA TYR A 140 3.02 7.05 20.84
C TYR A 140 3.89 6.10 20.01
N PRO A 141 5.20 6.36 19.84
CA PRO A 141 6.08 5.50 19.07
C PRO A 141 6.13 4.10 19.71
N GLY A 142 5.93 3.04 18.90
CA GLY A 142 5.97 1.66 19.36
C GLY A 142 4.81 1.19 20.25
N ASN A 143 3.88 2.07 20.63
CA ASN A 143 2.72 1.70 21.44
C ASN A 143 1.53 1.36 20.54
N TYR A 144 1.51 0.14 20.02
CA TYR A 144 0.54 -0.32 19.03
C TYR A 144 -0.88 -0.43 19.58
N GLU A 145 -1.06 -0.80 20.84
CA GLU A 145 -2.38 -0.83 21.48
C GLU A 145 -2.98 0.58 21.57
N LYS A 146 -2.17 1.56 21.99
CA LYS A 146 -2.62 2.95 22.04
C LYS A 146 -2.90 3.51 20.66
N ARG A 147 -2.08 3.15 19.65
CA ARG A 147 -2.31 3.51 18.25
C ARG A 147 -3.65 2.99 17.76
N LYS A 148 -3.94 1.68 17.96
CA LYS A 148 -5.22 1.07 17.61
C LYS A 148 -6.39 1.78 18.29
N GLN A 149 -6.31 2.00 19.60
CA GLN A 149 -7.35 2.70 20.36
C GLN A 149 -7.65 4.09 19.75
N LEU A 150 -6.62 4.88 19.48
CA LEU A 150 -6.78 6.24 18.95
C LEU A 150 -7.30 6.27 17.51
N ARG A 151 -6.92 5.29 16.68
CA ARG A 151 -7.49 5.10 15.34
C ARG A 151 -9.00 4.87 15.42
N LEU A 152 -9.44 3.95 16.28
CA LEU A 152 -10.86 3.66 16.47
C LEU A 152 -11.63 4.85 17.06
N GLU A 153 -11.02 5.61 17.95
CA GLU A 153 -11.65 6.76 18.59
C GLU A 153 -11.72 7.98 17.65
N LYS A 154 -10.66 8.27 16.89
CA LYS A 154 -10.52 9.54 16.15
C LYS A 154 -10.63 9.39 14.65
N GLU A 155 -10.06 8.34 14.06
CA GLU A 155 -10.01 8.19 12.61
C GLU A 155 -11.23 7.47 12.06
N LYS A 156 -11.75 6.47 12.78
CA LYS A 156 -12.94 5.75 12.35
C LYS A 156 -14.12 6.68 12.04
N PRO A 157 -14.47 7.68 12.86
CA PRO A 157 -15.54 8.64 12.51
C PRO A 157 -15.25 9.43 11.22
N VAL A 158 -13.97 9.75 10.95
CA VAL A 158 -13.58 10.43 9.71
C VAL A 158 -13.71 9.51 8.51
N LEU A 159 -13.37 8.23 8.67
CA LEU A 159 -13.57 7.21 7.64
C LEU A 159 -15.04 6.98 7.34
N GLU A 160 -15.90 6.90 8.35
CA GLU A 160 -17.35 6.75 8.18
C GLU A 160 -17.92 7.94 7.40
N ALA A 161 -17.49 9.17 7.72
CA ALA A 161 -17.85 10.36 6.96
C ALA A 161 -17.32 10.34 5.52
N PHE A 162 -16.08 9.85 5.32
CA PHE A 162 -15.48 9.68 4.00
C PHE A 162 -16.27 8.68 3.15
N TRP A 163 -16.65 7.52 3.70
CA TRP A 163 -17.45 6.53 2.99
C TRP A 163 -18.83 7.04 2.64
N SER A 164 -19.50 7.72 3.60
CA SER A 164 -20.80 8.33 3.34
C SER A 164 -20.72 9.36 2.23
N TRP A 165 -19.68 10.17 2.20
CA TRP A 165 -19.43 11.14 1.13
C TRP A 165 -19.14 10.44 -0.20
N LEU A 166 -18.27 9.40 -0.19
CA LEU A 166 -17.86 8.67 -1.39
C LEU A 166 -19.04 7.96 -2.07
N ASP A 167 -19.92 7.35 -1.29
CA ASP A 167 -21.11 6.64 -1.79
C ASP A 167 -22.09 7.58 -2.51
N GLN A 168 -22.02 8.89 -2.25
CA GLN A 168 -22.84 9.90 -2.93
C GLN A 168 -22.22 10.40 -4.24
N GLN A 169 -20.94 10.07 -4.51
CA GLN A 169 -20.28 10.55 -5.72
C GLN A 169 -20.79 9.80 -6.96
N LYS A 170 -21.18 10.56 -7.98
CA LYS A 170 -21.61 10.04 -9.28
C LYS A 170 -20.78 10.70 -10.40
N PRO A 171 -19.48 10.41 -10.48
CA PRO A 171 -18.63 11.05 -11.47
C PRO A 171 -18.99 10.61 -12.89
N VAL A 172 -18.70 11.47 -13.86
CA VAL A 172 -18.82 11.11 -15.28
C VAL A 172 -17.84 9.98 -15.57
N ARG A 173 -18.31 8.94 -16.25
CA ARG A 173 -17.54 7.74 -16.59
C ARG A 173 -16.24 8.08 -17.32
N ASN A 174 -15.19 7.31 -17.06
CA ASN A 174 -13.85 7.44 -17.65
C ASN A 174 -13.10 8.74 -17.31
N THR A 175 -13.62 9.59 -16.42
CA THR A 175 -12.87 10.74 -15.89
C THR A 175 -11.83 10.30 -14.85
N ARG A 176 -10.89 11.19 -14.52
CA ARG A 176 -9.93 10.93 -13.43
C ARG A 176 -10.64 10.78 -12.07
N LEU A 177 -11.71 11.54 -11.84
CA LEU A 177 -12.52 11.41 -10.63
C LEU A 177 -13.23 10.04 -10.57
N ASP A 178 -13.79 9.57 -11.69
CA ASP A 178 -14.38 8.23 -11.78
C ASP A 178 -13.35 7.13 -11.44
N LYS A 179 -12.14 7.25 -11.96
CA LYS A 179 -11.04 6.34 -11.63
C LYS A 179 -10.68 6.38 -10.13
N ALA A 180 -10.63 7.57 -9.52
CA ALA A 180 -10.34 7.73 -8.10
C ALA A 180 -11.43 7.08 -7.24
N VAL A 181 -12.70 7.39 -7.50
CA VAL A 181 -13.85 6.84 -6.78
C VAL A 181 -13.89 5.31 -6.88
N ASN A 182 -13.79 4.76 -8.09
CA ASN A 182 -13.79 3.31 -8.31
C ASN A 182 -12.57 2.62 -7.70
N TYR A 183 -11.40 3.26 -7.73
CA TYR A 183 -10.19 2.72 -7.08
C TYR A 183 -10.43 2.49 -5.59
N VAL A 184 -11.05 3.45 -4.92
CA VAL A 184 -11.32 3.40 -3.47
C VAL A 184 -12.45 2.44 -3.15
N LEU A 185 -13.57 2.50 -3.87
CA LEU A 185 -14.72 1.61 -3.66
C LEU A 185 -14.33 0.13 -3.77
N ASN A 186 -13.48 -0.21 -4.75
CA ASN A 186 -12.99 -1.58 -4.95
C ASN A 186 -12.00 -2.05 -3.86
N ARG A 187 -11.66 -1.19 -2.89
CA ARG A 187 -10.70 -1.47 -1.80
C ARG A 187 -11.23 -1.12 -0.43
N ARG A 188 -12.53 -0.85 -0.32
CA ARG A 188 -13.16 -0.41 0.92
C ARG A 188 -12.86 -1.36 2.07
N ASP A 189 -12.97 -2.66 1.83
CA ASP A 189 -12.72 -3.72 2.79
C ASP A 189 -11.29 -3.75 3.34
N ILE A 190 -10.31 -3.53 2.45
CA ILE A 190 -8.87 -3.54 2.82
C ILE A 190 -8.35 -2.16 3.26
N ALA A 191 -9.06 -1.08 2.94
CA ALA A 191 -8.68 0.27 3.33
C ALA A 191 -8.92 0.57 4.82
N GLU A 192 -9.80 -0.20 5.47
CA GLU A 192 -10.07 -0.10 6.92
C GLU A 192 -9.24 -1.09 7.75
N THR A 193 -8.58 -2.06 7.13
CA THR A 193 -7.87 -3.14 7.85
C THR A 193 -6.81 -2.59 8.81
N TYR A 194 -6.20 -1.44 8.54
CA TYR A 194 -5.22 -0.83 9.45
C TYR A 194 -5.79 -0.45 10.83
N LEU A 195 -7.11 -0.34 10.95
CA LEU A 195 -7.80 -0.11 12.23
C LEU A 195 -7.78 -1.35 13.14
N GLU A 196 -7.61 -2.54 12.57
CA GLU A 196 -7.69 -3.81 13.30
C GLU A 196 -6.46 -4.03 14.19
N ASP A 197 -5.29 -3.51 13.79
CA ASP A 197 -4.05 -3.68 14.53
C ASP A 197 -3.16 -2.42 14.41
N GLY A 198 -2.69 -1.90 15.53
CA GLY A 198 -1.83 -0.71 15.56
C GLY A 198 -0.45 -0.90 14.92
N ARG A 199 -0.05 -2.14 14.62
CA ARG A 199 1.18 -2.45 13.86
C ARG A 199 1.02 -2.25 12.37
N CYS A 200 -0.21 -2.30 11.85
CA CYS A 200 -0.47 -2.04 10.43
C CYS A 200 -0.02 -0.63 10.06
N SER A 201 0.72 -0.51 8.98
CA SER A 201 1.11 0.78 8.42
C SER A 201 -0.09 1.43 7.71
N PHE A 202 -0.07 2.74 7.62
CA PHE A 202 -1.06 3.51 6.87
C PHE A 202 -0.63 3.69 5.40
N THR A 203 0.65 3.44 5.11
CA THR A 203 1.22 3.59 3.78
C THR A 203 2.28 2.53 3.50
N ASN A 204 2.47 2.20 2.23
CA ASN A 204 3.52 1.30 1.75
C ASN A 204 4.87 2.00 1.51
N ASN A 205 5.06 3.21 2.02
CA ASN A 205 6.25 4.04 1.77
C ASN A 205 7.57 3.34 2.13
N LEU A 206 7.58 2.49 3.17
CA LEU A 206 8.78 1.75 3.56
C LEU A 206 9.19 0.74 2.49
N SER A 207 8.24 0.05 1.87
CA SER A 207 8.51 -0.87 0.76
C SER A 207 8.89 -0.11 -0.50
N GLU A 208 8.17 0.98 -0.84
CA GLU A 208 8.50 1.84 -1.97
C GLU A 208 9.93 2.39 -1.86
N ASN A 209 10.36 2.83 -0.68
CA ASN A 209 11.72 3.30 -0.45
C ASN A 209 12.76 2.18 -0.57
N ALA A 210 12.46 0.98 -0.08
CA ALA A 210 13.38 -0.15 -0.11
C ALA A 210 13.54 -0.73 -1.54
N ILE A 211 12.50 -0.67 -2.38
CA ILE A 211 12.57 -1.16 -3.76
C ILE A 211 13.13 -0.13 -4.76
N ARG A 212 13.11 1.16 -4.39
CA ARG A 212 13.56 2.28 -5.22
C ARG A 212 14.95 2.12 -5.86
N PRO A 213 15.98 1.52 -5.21
CA PRO A 213 17.27 1.30 -5.86
C PRO A 213 17.20 0.51 -7.16
N PHE A 214 16.20 -0.36 -7.32
CA PHE A 214 15.97 -1.10 -8.57
C PHE A 214 15.28 -0.24 -9.65
N GLU A 215 14.64 0.86 -9.27
CA GLU A 215 13.98 1.81 -10.19
C GLU A 215 14.94 2.84 -10.74
N ILE A 216 15.89 3.32 -9.93
CA ILE A 216 16.87 4.36 -10.28
C ILE A 216 17.79 3.90 -11.41
N GLY A 217 18.08 2.61 -11.52
CA GLY A 217 18.85 2.04 -12.63
C GLY A 217 18.23 2.26 -14.03
N ARG A 218 17.00 2.75 -14.11
CA ARG A 218 16.31 3.10 -15.36
C ARG A 218 16.55 4.55 -15.81
N ALA A 219 16.98 5.42 -14.91
CA ALA A 219 17.13 6.85 -15.19
C ALA A 219 18.50 7.22 -15.81
N HIS A 220 19.41 6.26 -15.97
CA HIS A 220 20.76 6.47 -16.46
C HIS A 220 21.08 5.64 -17.72
N VAL A 221 20.07 5.32 -18.53
CA VAL A 221 20.27 4.75 -19.88
C VAL A 221 19.73 5.71 -20.93
#